data_dd76cfd49e449fc54401691be7bab468
#
_entry.id   dd76cfd49e449fc54401691be7bab468
#
_cell.length_a   1.000
_cell.length_b   1.000
_cell.length_c   1.000
_cell.angle_alpha   90.00
_cell.angle_beta   90.00
_cell.angle_gamma   90.00
#
_symmetry.space_group_name_H-M   'P 1'
#
loop_
_entity.id
_entity.type
_entity.pdbx_description
1 polymer ?
#
loop_
_entity_poly.entity_id
_entity_poly.type
_entity_poly.pdbx_seq_one_letter_code
_entity_poly.pdbx_strand_id
1 'polypeptide(L)'
;MPPETAPSDVVGPEDLDRAVRGEGLHVHLQPIVDLTRATVVGYEALARFDGPVRNPETWFDAAHATGRGAALEAAALRAALARRPELPPMRFLTVNVSPDVLSAPEVAAVFREAAPLSGVVVELTEQRTFDEAEVQGELTALRAAGAFIAIDDTGSGYAGLHRLLVVRPHFIKLDRGLVAGVDRDEGKRALIEMLGVFGNRVDAWLLAEGVETSEELEALMQLGVPLGQGYLLGRPAARPQGPDRDAVAQVLAHHRQQDTGALGLLVERVPTAVHVAGARELVDREDVDLVVVVDEEHAPVSTVDASGDVHPVRESGLRLRLDTALSEAARRAIVRSPALRFRPLVCVDAQGRLAGIVRMERLVEALTDDPVPA
;
A
#
# COMPACT_ATOMS: atom_id res chain seq x y z
N MET A 1 34.94 -40.71 -14.61
CA MET A 1 33.88 -39.74 -14.32
C MET A 1 33.55 -39.01 -15.62
N PRO A 2 32.32 -39.02 -16.13
CA PRO A 2 31.94 -38.17 -17.25
C PRO A 2 32.01 -36.69 -16.79
N PRO A 3 32.34 -35.75 -17.69
CA PRO A 3 32.38 -34.34 -17.33
C PRO A 3 30.99 -33.87 -16.94
N GLU A 4 30.90 -33.17 -15.83
CA GLU A 4 29.74 -32.40 -15.41
C GLU A 4 29.42 -31.42 -16.53
N THR A 5 28.36 -31.68 -17.27
CA THR A 5 27.83 -30.76 -18.29
C THR A 5 27.49 -29.45 -17.60
N ALA A 6 28.10 -28.35 -18.03
CA ALA A 6 27.69 -27.01 -17.62
C ALA A 6 26.17 -26.87 -17.80
N PRO A 7 25.46 -26.17 -16.91
CA PRO A 7 24.04 -25.97 -17.03
C PRO A 7 23.76 -25.32 -18.39
N SER A 8 22.89 -25.94 -19.19
CA SER A 8 22.45 -25.35 -20.46
C SER A 8 21.52 -24.18 -20.11
N ASP A 9 21.83 -22.98 -20.58
CA ASP A 9 20.96 -21.79 -20.42
C ASP A 9 19.70 -21.87 -21.30
N VAL A 10 19.37 -23.06 -21.82
CA VAL A 10 18.28 -23.28 -22.76
C VAL A 10 17.28 -24.30 -22.20
N VAL A 11 16.01 -23.90 -22.16
CA VAL A 11 14.89 -24.79 -21.79
C VAL A 11 14.60 -25.73 -22.97
N GLY A 12 14.68 -27.04 -22.72
CA GLY A 12 14.40 -28.04 -23.73
C GLY A 12 12.89 -28.22 -24.01
N PRO A 13 12.50 -28.70 -25.21
CA PRO A 13 11.09 -28.98 -25.54
C PRO A 13 10.40 -29.94 -24.57
N GLU A 14 11.10 -30.96 -24.10
CA GLU A 14 10.58 -31.96 -23.14
C GLU A 14 10.33 -31.33 -21.76
N ASP A 15 11.22 -30.43 -21.33
CA ASP A 15 11.06 -29.70 -20.08
C ASP A 15 9.85 -28.76 -20.13
N LEU A 16 9.66 -28.05 -21.26
CA LEU A 16 8.44 -27.25 -21.49
C LEU A 16 7.18 -28.10 -21.49
N ASP A 17 7.17 -29.26 -22.15
CA ASP A 17 6.02 -30.16 -22.15
C ASP A 17 5.66 -30.64 -20.75
N ARG A 18 6.65 -30.89 -19.90
CA ARG A 18 6.46 -31.25 -18.48
C ARG A 18 5.88 -30.07 -17.70
N ALA A 19 6.50 -28.88 -17.86
CA ALA A 19 6.08 -27.68 -17.15
C ALA A 19 4.64 -27.27 -17.49
N VAL A 20 4.23 -27.35 -18.77
CA VAL A 20 2.84 -27.10 -19.22
C VAL A 20 1.84 -28.08 -18.56
N ARG A 21 2.25 -29.32 -18.27
CA ARG A 21 1.43 -30.29 -17.50
C ARG A 21 1.49 -30.05 -15.98
N GLY A 22 2.24 -29.04 -15.52
CA GLY A 22 2.47 -28.74 -14.10
C GLY A 22 3.52 -29.63 -13.43
N GLU A 23 4.23 -30.47 -14.19
CA GLU A 23 5.28 -31.33 -13.66
C GLU A 23 6.57 -30.54 -13.45
N GLY A 24 7.10 -30.52 -12.20
CA GLY A 24 8.29 -29.74 -11.85
C GLY A 24 8.05 -28.23 -11.78
N LEU A 25 6.80 -27.80 -11.81
CA LEU A 25 6.39 -26.40 -11.57
C LEU A 25 6.00 -26.23 -10.10
N HIS A 26 6.65 -25.32 -9.42
CA HIS A 26 6.42 -24.97 -8.02
C HIS A 26 6.09 -23.48 -7.89
N VAL A 27 5.49 -23.10 -6.77
CA VAL A 27 5.20 -21.70 -6.46
C VAL A 27 5.83 -21.33 -5.13
N HIS A 28 6.66 -20.30 -5.17
CA HIS A 28 7.14 -19.60 -3.98
C HIS A 28 6.29 -18.38 -3.72
N LEU A 29 6.15 -18.03 -2.44
CA LEU A 29 5.38 -16.89 -1.97
C LEU A 29 6.34 -15.86 -1.39
N GLN A 30 6.30 -14.63 -1.91
CA GLN A 30 7.09 -13.53 -1.39
C GLN A 30 6.18 -12.54 -0.67
N PRO A 31 6.50 -12.12 0.58
CA PRO A 31 5.64 -11.23 1.33
C PRO A 31 5.64 -9.82 0.74
N ILE A 32 4.45 -9.23 0.71
CA ILE A 32 4.20 -7.81 0.46
C ILE A 32 3.87 -7.17 1.80
N VAL A 33 4.62 -6.15 2.19
CA VAL A 33 4.60 -5.54 3.52
C VAL A 33 3.99 -4.15 3.47
N ASP A 34 3.06 -3.88 4.37
CA ASP A 34 2.57 -2.52 4.67
C ASP A 34 3.68 -1.77 5.41
N LEU A 35 4.26 -0.76 4.77
CA LEU A 35 5.36 0.05 5.30
C LEU A 35 4.92 1.04 6.38
N THR A 36 3.61 1.15 6.64
CA THR A 36 3.09 1.96 7.76
C THR A 36 2.87 1.15 9.03
N ARG A 37 2.58 -0.16 8.88
CA ARG A 37 2.23 -1.05 10.01
C ARG A 37 3.25 -2.16 10.25
N ALA A 38 4.25 -2.30 9.37
CA ALA A 38 5.24 -3.39 9.40
C ALA A 38 4.58 -4.80 9.40
N THR A 39 3.48 -4.97 8.65
CA THR A 39 2.74 -6.24 8.58
C THR A 39 2.61 -6.72 7.15
N VAL A 40 2.64 -8.03 6.95
CA VAL A 40 2.35 -8.61 5.64
C VAL A 40 0.88 -8.37 5.31
N VAL A 41 0.59 -7.83 4.12
CA VAL A 41 -0.76 -7.59 3.59
C VAL A 41 -1.11 -8.53 2.44
N GLY A 42 -0.12 -9.11 1.78
CA GLY A 42 -0.28 -10.03 0.67
C GLY A 42 0.98 -10.83 0.38
N TYR A 43 0.89 -11.67 -0.61
CA TYR A 43 2.01 -12.45 -1.11
C TYR A 43 2.00 -12.49 -2.63
N GLU A 44 3.16 -12.33 -3.23
CA GLU A 44 3.32 -12.59 -4.66
C GLU A 44 3.63 -14.07 -4.90
N ALA A 45 2.89 -14.67 -5.85
CA ALA A 45 3.09 -16.03 -6.30
C ALA A 45 4.11 -16.06 -7.44
N LEU A 46 5.27 -16.59 -7.16
CA LEU A 46 6.41 -16.64 -8.07
C LEU A 46 6.64 -18.06 -8.55
N ALA A 47 6.47 -18.32 -9.85
CA ALA A 47 6.75 -19.61 -10.47
C ALA A 47 8.21 -20.01 -10.29
N ARG A 48 8.45 -21.30 -10.07
CA ARG A 48 9.77 -21.94 -9.99
C ARG A 48 9.70 -23.26 -10.75
N PHE A 49 10.74 -23.55 -11.49
CA PHE A 49 10.81 -24.75 -12.32
C PHE A 49 11.96 -25.65 -11.89
N ASP A 50 11.70 -26.95 -11.89
CA ASP A 50 12.75 -27.96 -11.76
C ASP A 50 13.48 -28.10 -13.09
N GLY A 51 14.81 -28.01 -13.05
CA GLY A 51 15.61 -28.15 -14.25
C GLY A 51 16.93 -27.37 -14.19
N PRO A 52 17.69 -27.38 -15.28
CA PRO A 52 18.99 -26.71 -15.34
C PRO A 52 18.86 -25.17 -15.35
N VAL A 53 17.76 -24.65 -15.90
CA VAL A 53 17.49 -23.21 -16.01
C VAL A 53 16.71 -22.74 -14.78
N ARG A 54 17.34 -21.88 -13.97
CA ARG A 54 16.73 -21.40 -12.70
C ARG A 54 15.88 -20.15 -12.85
N ASN A 55 16.15 -19.32 -13.91
CA ASN A 55 15.38 -18.10 -14.15
C ASN A 55 14.01 -18.44 -14.76
N PRO A 56 12.89 -18.14 -14.08
CA PRO A 56 11.54 -18.41 -14.60
C PRO A 56 11.24 -17.69 -15.92
N GLU A 57 11.75 -16.47 -16.13
CA GLU A 57 11.51 -15.69 -17.36
C GLU A 57 11.98 -16.47 -18.59
N THR A 58 13.13 -17.16 -18.51
CA THR A 58 13.63 -17.98 -19.62
C THR A 58 12.65 -19.09 -20.02
N TRP A 59 11.89 -19.65 -19.06
CA TRP A 59 10.86 -20.65 -19.32
C TRP A 59 9.65 -20.05 -20.05
N PHE A 60 9.17 -18.89 -19.58
CA PHE A 60 8.08 -18.19 -20.22
C PHE A 60 8.45 -17.71 -21.63
N ASP A 61 9.66 -17.15 -21.82
CA ASP A 61 10.16 -16.75 -23.15
C ASP A 61 10.23 -17.92 -24.10
N ALA A 62 10.78 -19.04 -23.67
CA ALA A 62 10.87 -20.26 -24.49
C ALA A 62 9.46 -20.82 -24.83
N ALA A 63 8.51 -20.74 -23.90
CA ALA A 63 7.13 -21.15 -24.13
C ALA A 63 6.44 -20.26 -25.16
N HIS A 64 6.58 -18.93 -25.03
CA HIS A 64 6.04 -17.97 -26.01
C HIS A 64 6.67 -18.15 -27.40
N ALA A 65 8.01 -18.28 -27.47
CA ALA A 65 8.70 -18.49 -28.75
C ALA A 65 8.28 -19.78 -29.47
N THR A 66 7.75 -20.77 -28.74
CA THR A 66 7.27 -22.06 -29.29
C THR A 66 5.75 -22.19 -29.37
N GLY A 67 5.00 -21.08 -29.16
CA GLY A 67 3.54 -21.08 -29.20
C GLY A 67 2.86 -21.78 -28.02
N ARG A 68 3.58 -21.99 -26.91
CA ARG A 68 3.09 -22.63 -25.67
C ARG A 68 2.88 -21.62 -24.53
N GLY A 69 3.04 -20.33 -24.79
CA GLY A 69 2.96 -19.28 -23.76
C GLY A 69 1.66 -19.36 -22.96
N ALA A 70 0.51 -19.34 -23.60
CA ALA A 70 -0.80 -19.43 -22.93
C ALA A 70 -0.94 -20.69 -22.07
N ALA A 71 -0.45 -21.83 -22.55
CA ALA A 71 -0.55 -23.10 -21.83
C ALA A 71 0.35 -23.12 -20.58
N LEU A 72 1.59 -22.58 -20.66
CA LEU A 72 2.48 -22.49 -19.52
C LEU A 72 1.98 -21.48 -18.50
N GLU A 73 1.49 -20.32 -18.92
CA GLU A 73 0.91 -19.32 -18.04
C GLU A 73 -0.35 -19.86 -17.34
N ALA A 74 -1.23 -20.56 -18.06
CA ALA A 74 -2.38 -21.22 -17.44
C ALA A 74 -1.96 -22.26 -16.39
N ALA A 75 -0.87 -23.02 -16.62
CA ALA A 75 -0.34 -23.93 -15.64
C ALA A 75 0.22 -23.21 -14.40
N ALA A 76 0.98 -22.15 -14.61
CA ALA A 76 1.54 -21.32 -13.52
C ALA A 76 0.44 -20.64 -12.70
N LEU A 77 -0.56 -20.03 -13.36
CA LEU A 77 -1.73 -19.44 -12.71
C LEU A 77 -2.52 -20.45 -11.88
N ARG A 78 -2.75 -21.64 -12.42
CA ARG A 78 -3.44 -22.71 -11.71
C ARG A 78 -2.68 -23.12 -10.45
N ALA A 79 -1.36 -23.29 -10.56
CA ALA A 79 -0.49 -23.58 -9.43
C ALA A 79 -0.48 -22.45 -8.40
N ALA A 80 -0.43 -21.18 -8.84
CA ALA A 80 -0.45 -20.01 -7.96
C ALA A 80 -1.79 -19.89 -7.21
N LEU A 81 -2.92 -19.97 -7.91
CA LEU A 81 -4.25 -19.85 -7.31
C LEU A 81 -4.57 -20.99 -6.35
N ALA A 82 -4.00 -22.17 -6.55
CA ALA A 82 -4.12 -23.30 -5.62
C ALA A 82 -3.48 -23.01 -4.25
N ARG A 83 -2.59 -21.99 -4.14
CA ARG A 83 -1.96 -21.60 -2.88
C ARG A 83 -2.83 -20.70 -1.99
N ARG A 84 -3.96 -20.16 -2.51
CA ARG A 84 -4.85 -19.25 -1.74
C ARG A 84 -5.27 -19.78 -0.37
N PRO A 85 -5.64 -21.06 -0.19
CA PRO A 85 -6.04 -21.57 1.12
C PRO A 85 -4.91 -21.63 2.16
N GLU A 86 -3.65 -21.52 1.73
CA GLU A 86 -2.49 -21.55 2.63
C GLU A 86 -2.17 -20.16 3.23
N LEU A 87 -2.75 -19.10 2.66
CA LEU A 87 -2.48 -17.74 3.12
C LEU A 87 -3.16 -17.46 4.46
N PRO A 88 -2.52 -16.68 5.33
CA PRO A 88 -3.19 -16.19 6.53
C PRO A 88 -4.44 -15.38 6.18
N PRO A 89 -5.46 -15.34 7.07
CA PRO A 89 -6.67 -14.58 6.83
C PRO A 89 -6.41 -13.12 6.45
N MET A 90 -7.26 -12.56 5.61
CA MET A 90 -7.18 -11.15 5.16
C MET A 90 -5.88 -10.78 4.43
N ARG A 91 -5.24 -11.74 3.76
CA ARG A 91 -4.08 -11.50 2.88
C ARG A 91 -4.48 -11.76 1.44
N PHE A 92 -4.03 -10.87 0.55
CA PHE A 92 -4.24 -11.07 -0.89
C PHE A 92 -3.09 -11.88 -1.51
N LEU A 93 -3.37 -12.45 -2.67
CA LEU A 93 -2.40 -13.16 -3.52
C LEU A 93 -2.24 -12.39 -4.82
N THR A 94 -1.00 -12.03 -5.20
CA THR A 94 -0.74 -11.53 -6.55
C THR A 94 -0.31 -12.68 -7.45
N VAL A 95 -0.80 -12.65 -8.68
CA VAL A 95 -0.48 -13.63 -9.72
C VAL A 95 -0.14 -12.90 -11.01
N ASN A 96 0.96 -13.29 -11.63
CA ASN A 96 1.48 -12.70 -12.85
C ASN A 96 0.79 -13.29 -14.09
N VAL A 97 0.50 -12.47 -15.09
CA VAL A 97 0.01 -12.88 -16.41
C VAL A 97 0.46 -11.92 -17.49
N SER A 98 0.91 -12.45 -18.62
CA SER A 98 1.25 -11.64 -19.78
C SER A 98 -0.02 -11.13 -20.48
N PRO A 99 -0.09 -9.83 -20.81
CA PRO A 99 -1.29 -9.25 -21.41
C PRO A 99 -1.70 -9.88 -22.75
N ASP A 100 -0.73 -10.33 -23.54
CA ASP A 100 -0.95 -10.95 -24.86
C ASP A 100 -1.61 -12.33 -24.82
N VAL A 101 -1.62 -13.00 -23.66
CA VAL A 101 -2.30 -14.29 -23.48
C VAL A 101 -3.49 -14.20 -22.52
N LEU A 102 -3.82 -13.03 -22.01
CA LEU A 102 -4.90 -12.85 -21.05
C LEU A 102 -6.26 -13.31 -21.62
N SER A 103 -6.51 -13.06 -22.92
CA SER A 103 -7.71 -13.49 -23.64
C SER A 103 -7.65 -14.94 -24.15
N ALA A 104 -6.51 -15.63 -23.97
CA ALA A 104 -6.39 -17.03 -24.39
C ALA A 104 -7.38 -17.92 -23.63
N PRO A 105 -8.08 -18.85 -24.32
CA PRO A 105 -9.10 -19.72 -23.67
C PRO A 105 -8.59 -20.48 -22.45
N GLU A 106 -7.33 -20.91 -22.47
CA GLU A 106 -6.67 -21.65 -21.40
C GLU A 106 -6.51 -20.78 -20.15
N VAL A 107 -6.09 -19.52 -20.30
CA VAL A 107 -5.89 -18.54 -19.21
C VAL A 107 -7.24 -18.10 -18.66
N ALA A 108 -8.17 -17.71 -19.54
CA ALA A 108 -9.53 -17.31 -19.15
C ALA A 108 -10.29 -18.43 -18.42
N ALA A 109 -10.05 -19.71 -18.78
CA ALA A 109 -10.63 -20.85 -18.09
C ALA A 109 -10.16 -20.93 -16.65
N VAL A 110 -8.85 -20.74 -16.37
CA VAL A 110 -8.29 -20.78 -15.02
C VAL A 110 -8.94 -19.73 -14.12
N PHE A 111 -9.09 -18.48 -14.57
CA PHE A 111 -9.75 -17.45 -13.79
C PHE A 111 -11.22 -17.73 -13.52
N ARG A 112 -11.95 -18.29 -14.51
CA ARG A 112 -13.35 -18.69 -14.33
C ARG A 112 -13.51 -19.84 -13.33
N GLU A 113 -12.63 -20.83 -13.38
CA GLU A 113 -12.62 -21.97 -12.44
C GLU A 113 -12.27 -21.53 -11.01
N ALA A 114 -11.42 -20.53 -10.86
CA ALA A 114 -10.97 -20.03 -9.56
C ALA A 114 -11.91 -18.97 -8.95
N ALA A 115 -12.95 -18.55 -9.67
CA ALA A 115 -13.90 -17.53 -9.17
C ALA A 115 -14.65 -18.02 -7.91
N PRO A 116 -14.98 -17.14 -6.94
CA PRO A 116 -14.72 -15.70 -6.93
C PRO A 116 -13.24 -15.37 -6.69
N LEU A 117 -12.78 -14.25 -7.30
CA LEU A 117 -11.39 -13.79 -7.24
C LEU A 117 -11.13 -12.75 -6.13
N SER A 118 -12.01 -12.64 -5.15
CA SER A 118 -11.81 -11.75 -4.00
C SER A 118 -10.50 -12.08 -3.29
N GLY A 119 -9.66 -11.04 -3.07
CA GLY A 119 -8.33 -11.22 -2.50
C GLY A 119 -7.27 -11.74 -3.50
N VAL A 120 -7.56 -11.72 -4.79
CA VAL A 120 -6.58 -11.95 -5.86
C VAL A 120 -6.26 -10.63 -6.53
N VAL A 121 -4.98 -10.36 -6.74
CA VAL A 121 -4.46 -9.26 -7.57
C VAL A 121 -3.86 -9.88 -8.83
N VAL A 122 -4.40 -9.53 -9.98
CA VAL A 122 -3.86 -9.94 -11.28
C VAL A 122 -2.89 -8.88 -11.76
N GLU A 123 -1.65 -9.29 -11.90
CA GLU A 123 -0.53 -8.43 -12.26
C GLU A 123 -0.22 -8.57 -13.75
N LEU A 124 -0.29 -7.46 -14.49
CA LEU A 124 0.01 -7.42 -15.91
C LEU A 124 1.48 -7.08 -16.10
N THR A 125 2.24 -8.00 -16.69
CA THR A 125 3.66 -7.80 -16.97
C THR A 125 3.87 -6.86 -18.17
N GLU A 126 4.91 -5.99 -18.13
CA GLU A 126 5.13 -4.93 -19.15
C GLU A 126 5.69 -5.44 -20.48
N GLN A 127 6.36 -6.57 -20.49
CA GLN A 127 7.27 -6.99 -21.57
C GLN A 127 6.62 -7.23 -22.94
N ARG A 128 5.28 -7.19 -23.05
CA ARG A 128 4.55 -7.52 -24.30
C ARG A 128 3.53 -6.46 -24.68
N THR A 129 3.48 -6.17 -25.99
CA THR A 129 2.44 -5.33 -26.58
C THR A 129 1.13 -6.11 -26.67
N PHE A 130 0.02 -5.46 -26.41
CA PHE A 130 -1.32 -6.06 -26.44
C PHE A 130 -2.32 -5.13 -27.18
N ASP A 131 -3.41 -5.70 -27.66
CA ASP A 131 -4.55 -4.93 -28.14
C ASP A 131 -5.35 -4.41 -26.94
N GLU A 132 -5.45 -3.09 -26.82
CA GLU A 132 -6.12 -2.43 -25.69
C GLU A 132 -7.60 -2.84 -25.57
N ALA A 133 -8.28 -3.05 -26.70
CA ALA A 133 -9.71 -3.40 -26.72
C ALA A 133 -9.94 -4.84 -26.21
N GLU A 134 -9.07 -5.77 -26.59
CA GLU A 134 -9.14 -7.16 -26.11
C GLU A 134 -8.89 -7.25 -24.61
N VAL A 135 -7.83 -6.59 -24.14
CA VAL A 135 -7.46 -6.60 -22.70
C VAL A 135 -8.54 -5.93 -21.84
N GLN A 136 -9.20 -4.86 -22.32
CA GLN A 136 -10.27 -4.19 -21.57
C GLN A 136 -11.47 -5.10 -21.26
N GLY A 137 -11.84 -5.98 -22.19
CA GLY A 137 -12.91 -6.96 -21.98
C GLY A 137 -12.57 -7.91 -20.82
N GLU A 138 -11.38 -8.47 -20.85
CA GLU A 138 -10.90 -9.40 -19.82
C GLU A 138 -10.71 -8.73 -18.46
N LEU A 139 -10.15 -7.51 -18.43
CA LEU A 139 -10.02 -6.74 -17.17
C LEU A 139 -11.38 -6.44 -16.54
N THR A 140 -12.39 -6.17 -17.37
CA THR A 140 -13.76 -5.96 -16.89
C THR A 140 -14.33 -7.23 -16.25
N ALA A 141 -14.12 -8.39 -16.90
CA ALA A 141 -14.53 -9.69 -16.39
C ALA A 141 -13.82 -10.06 -15.08
N LEU A 142 -12.50 -9.82 -15.00
CA LEU A 142 -11.71 -10.06 -13.79
C LEU A 142 -12.19 -9.21 -12.61
N ARG A 143 -12.44 -7.91 -12.84
CA ARG A 143 -13.00 -7.01 -11.81
C ARG A 143 -14.39 -7.45 -11.36
N ALA A 144 -15.25 -7.85 -12.29
CA ALA A 144 -16.57 -8.37 -11.98
C ALA A 144 -16.51 -9.66 -11.15
N ALA A 145 -15.46 -10.46 -11.33
CA ALA A 145 -15.18 -11.65 -10.49
C ALA A 145 -14.57 -11.30 -9.13
N GLY A 146 -14.26 -10.03 -8.86
CA GLY A 146 -13.72 -9.53 -7.59
C GLY A 146 -12.20 -9.40 -7.53
N ALA A 147 -11.48 -9.54 -8.65
CA ALA A 147 -10.05 -9.35 -8.70
C ALA A 147 -9.65 -7.88 -8.67
N PHE A 148 -8.53 -7.57 -8.05
CA PHE A 148 -7.78 -6.33 -8.23
C PHE A 148 -6.81 -6.48 -9.40
N ILE A 149 -6.40 -5.36 -9.99
CA ILE A 149 -5.45 -5.32 -11.10
C ILE A 149 -4.22 -4.54 -10.67
N ALA A 150 -3.03 -5.08 -10.97
CA ALA A 150 -1.75 -4.40 -10.83
C ALA A 150 -1.09 -4.22 -12.20
N ILE A 151 -0.29 -3.18 -12.33
CA ILE A 151 0.64 -3.00 -13.45
C ILE A 151 2.05 -3.07 -12.89
N ASP A 152 2.86 -3.91 -13.55
CA ASP A 152 4.28 -4.06 -13.30
C ASP A 152 5.11 -3.08 -14.13
N ASP A 153 6.34 -2.78 -13.68
CA ASP A 153 7.38 -2.03 -14.40
C ASP A 153 6.97 -0.64 -14.91
N THR A 154 6.27 0.16 -14.10
CA THR A 154 5.82 1.51 -14.50
C THR A 154 6.96 2.52 -14.75
N GLY A 155 8.22 2.16 -14.56
CA GLY A 155 9.40 3.02 -14.73
C GLY A 155 9.99 3.11 -16.15
N SER A 156 9.61 2.24 -17.09
CA SER A 156 10.32 2.05 -18.35
C SER A 156 9.81 2.91 -19.54
N GLY A 157 9.34 4.15 -19.28
CA GLY A 157 9.10 5.12 -20.35
C GLY A 157 7.66 5.54 -20.57
N TYR A 158 7.41 6.29 -21.68
CA TYR A 158 6.12 6.89 -22.01
C TYR A 158 4.97 5.86 -22.17
N ALA A 159 5.29 4.64 -22.61
CA ALA A 159 4.31 3.56 -22.77
C ALA A 159 3.70 3.12 -21.43
N GLY A 160 4.50 3.09 -20.35
CA GLY A 160 4.02 2.73 -19.01
C GLY A 160 2.95 3.69 -18.48
N LEU A 161 3.16 5.00 -18.61
CA LEU A 161 2.17 6.02 -18.18
C LEU A 161 0.86 5.93 -18.96
N HIS A 162 0.91 5.66 -20.29
CA HIS A 162 -0.29 5.46 -21.08
C HIS A 162 -1.10 4.24 -20.63
N ARG A 163 -0.42 3.13 -20.30
CA ARG A 163 -1.06 1.93 -19.77
C ARG A 163 -1.81 2.19 -18.47
N LEU A 164 -1.28 3.04 -17.56
CA LEU A 164 -1.98 3.41 -16.32
C LEU A 164 -3.33 4.05 -16.59
N LEU A 165 -3.44 4.88 -17.64
CA LEU A 165 -4.71 5.52 -18.03
C LEU A 165 -5.70 4.53 -18.63
N VAL A 166 -5.22 3.57 -19.43
CA VAL A 166 -6.03 2.55 -20.07
C VAL A 166 -6.49 1.49 -19.08
N VAL A 167 -5.55 0.90 -18.36
CA VAL A 167 -5.82 -0.21 -17.42
C VAL A 167 -6.53 0.24 -16.15
N ARG A 168 -6.26 1.46 -15.64
CA ARG A 168 -6.77 1.96 -14.35
C ARG A 168 -6.54 0.93 -13.24
N PRO A 169 -5.29 0.64 -12.91
CA PRO A 169 -4.95 -0.40 -11.94
C PRO A 169 -5.31 0.02 -10.51
N HIS A 170 -5.42 -0.97 -9.62
CA HIS A 170 -5.53 -0.76 -8.18
C HIS A 170 -4.15 -0.69 -7.51
N PHE A 171 -3.12 -1.27 -8.17
CA PHE A 171 -1.73 -1.24 -7.70
C PHE A 171 -0.80 -0.84 -8.85
N ILE A 172 0.14 0.04 -8.53
CA ILE A 172 1.21 0.48 -9.41
C ILE A 172 2.52 -0.01 -8.79
N LYS A 173 3.20 -0.93 -9.45
CA LYS A 173 4.47 -1.47 -8.99
C LYS A 173 5.62 -0.59 -9.47
N LEU A 174 6.51 -0.26 -8.57
CA LEU A 174 7.75 0.48 -8.83
C LEU A 174 8.86 -0.56 -8.95
N ASP A 175 9.36 -0.74 -10.14
CA ASP A 175 10.38 -1.74 -10.46
C ASP A 175 11.71 -1.53 -9.73
N ARG A 176 12.54 -2.57 -9.68
CA ARG A 176 13.86 -2.52 -9.08
C ARG A 176 14.74 -1.40 -9.65
N GLY A 177 14.63 -1.09 -10.96
CA GLY A 177 15.39 -0.02 -11.61
C GLY A 177 15.06 1.35 -11.02
N LEU A 178 13.82 1.59 -10.61
CA LEU A 178 13.39 2.81 -9.95
C LEU A 178 13.74 2.82 -8.45
N VAL A 179 13.61 1.68 -7.77
CA VAL A 179 13.84 1.54 -6.32
C VAL A 179 15.33 1.53 -5.98
N ALA A 180 16.18 0.83 -6.76
CA ALA A 180 17.59 0.72 -6.48
C ALA A 180 18.30 2.08 -6.41
N GLY A 181 18.87 2.41 -5.26
CA GLY A 181 19.60 3.65 -5.03
C GLY A 181 18.72 4.91 -4.99
N VAL A 182 17.41 4.77 -4.74
CA VAL A 182 16.47 5.89 -4.57
C VAL A 182 16.88 6.84 -3.44
N ASP A 183 17.63 6.36 -2.46
CA ASP A 183 18.22 7.15 -1.37
C ASP A 183 19.23 8.22 -1.85
N ARG A 184 19.80 8.06 -3.06
CA ARG A 184 20.87 8.91 -3.63
C ARG A 184 20.50 9.57 -4.95
N ASP A 185 19.38 9.25 -5.54
CA ASP A 185 18.96 9.72 -6.87
C ASP A 185 17.70 10.57 -6.78
N GLU A 186 17.90 11.89 -6.85
CA GLU A 186 16.80 12.87 -6.79
C GLU A 186 15.81 12.74 -7.94
N GLY A 187 16.26 12.30 -9.12
CA GLY A 187 15.37 12.06 -10.27
C GLY A 187 14.39 10.92 -10.00
N LYS A 188 14.87 9.84 -9.38
CA LYS A 188 14.01 8.71 -8.96
C LYS A 188 13.04 9.13 -7.86
N ARG A 189 13.49 9.90 -6.88
CA ARG A 189 12.64 10.45 -5.82
C ARG A 189 11.49 11.27 -6.41
N ALA A 190 11.80 12.23 -7.27
CA ALA A 190 10.81 13.07 -7.93
C ALA A 190 9.81 12.27 -8.77
N LEU A 191 10.26 11.22 -9.45
CA LEU A 191 9.38 10.34 -10.23
C LEU A 191 8.45 9.54 -9.31
N ILE A 192 8.93 9.00 -8.20
CA ILE A 192 8.09 8.27 -7.22
C ILE A 192 7.07 9.21 -6.58
N GLU A 193 7.44 10.44 -6.23
CA GLU A 193 6.51 11.46 -5.72
C GLU A 193 5.39 11.76 -6.73
N MET A 194 5.76 11.95 -8.00
CA MET A 194 4.79 12.16 -9.09
C MET A 194 3.83 10.98 -9.22
N LEU A 195 4.36 9.74 -9.19
CA LEU A 195 3.54 8.52 -9.24
C LEU A 195 2.65 8.40 -7.98
N GLY A 196 3.11 8.84 -6.82
CA GLY A 196 2.32 8.90 -5.59
C GLY A 196 1.13 9.84 -5.71
N VAL A 197 1.36 11.06 -6.23
CA VAL A 197 0.29 12.03 -6.50
C VAL A 197 -0.71 11.49 -7.53
N PHE A 198 -0.20 10.85 -8.60
CA PHE A 198 -1.05 10.22 -9.61
C PHE A 198 -1.88 9.09 -9.01
N GLY A 199 -1.25 8.15 -8.29
CA GLY A 199 -1.89 7.02 -7.63
C GLY A 199 -3.04 7.46 -6.72
N ASN A 200 -2.80 8.46 -5.87
CA ASN A 200 -3.83 9.03 -4.99
C ASN A 200 -5.04 9.62 -5.75
N ARG A 201 -4.83 10.13 -6.98
CA ARG A 201 -5.94 10.67 -7.79
C ARG A 201 -6.77 9.62 -8.49
N VAL A 202 -6.20 8.44 -8.70
CA VAL A 202 -6.86 7.33 -9.41
C VAL A 202 -7.20 6.15 -8.50
N ASP A 203 -7.07 6.32 -7.17
CA ASP A 203 -7.29 5.31 -6.13
C ASP A 203 -6.41 4.07 -6.32
N ALA A 204 -5.15 4.26 -6.74
CA ALA A 204 -4.17 3.20 -6.89
C ALA A 204 -3.08 3.28 -5.81
N TRP A 205 -2.69 2.11 -5.30
CA TRP A 205 -1.63 1.96 -4.29
C TRP A 205 -0.28 1.78 -4.95
N LEU A 206 0.75 2.47 -4.45
CA LEU A 206 2.13 2.21 -4.86
C LEU A 206 2.68 1.00 -4.11
N LEU A 207 3.39 0.12 -4.82
CA LEU A 207 4.11 -1.03 -4.29
C LEU A 207 5.55 -0.99 -4.80
N ALA A 208 6.50 -0.71 -3.93
CA ALA A 208 7.93 -0.73 -4.26
C ALA A 208 8.46 -2.17 -4.30
N GLU A 209 9.18 -2.50 -5.37
CA GLU A 209 9.76 -3.82 -5.58
C GLU A 209 11.28 -3.83 -5.45
N GLY A 210 11.80 -5.00 -5.10
CA GLY A 210 13.22 -5.22 -5.02
C GLY A 210 13.91 -4.38 -3.94
N VAL A 211 13.24 -4.05 -2.84
CA VAL A 211 13.86 -3.35 -1.71
C VAL A 211 14.93 -4.26 -1.09
N GLU A 212 16.20 -3.86 -1.17
CA GLU A 212 17.32 -4.68 -0.73
C GLU A 212 18.15 -4.04 0.38
N THR A 213 18.12 -2.72 0.52
CA THR A 213 18.89 -2.00 1.54
C THR A 213 18.01 -1.20 2.49
N SER A 214 18.53 -0.95 3.69
CA SER A 214 17.87 -0.13 4.71
C SER A 214 17.68 1.31 4.26
N GLU A 215 18.62 1.84 3.48
CA GLU A 215 18.60 3.20 2.96
C GLU A 215 17.50 3.35 1.90
N GLU A 216 17.32 2.36 1.02
CA GLU A 216 16.20 2.33 0.07
C GLU A 216 14.86 2.30 0.81
N LEU A 217 14.74 1.44 1.83
CA LEU A 217 13.51 1.34 2.64
C LEU A 217 13.18 2.67 3.32
N GLU A 218 14.17 3.31 3.93
CA GLU A 218 14.02 4.62 4.58
C GLU A 218 13.54 5.68 3.60
N ALA A 219 14.18 5.78 2.42
CA ALA A 219 13.80 6.74 1.38
C ALA A 219 12.35 6.51 0.89
N LEU A 220 11.95 5.25 0.67
CA LEU A 220 10.58 4.92 0.25
C LEU A 220 9.54 5.30 1.31
N MET A 221 9.85 5.08 2.59
CA MET A 221 8.97 5.51 3.68
C MET A 221 8.85 7.04 3.76
N GLN A 222 9.95 7.79 3.58
CA GLN A 222 9.95 9.25 3.50
C GLN A 222 9.12 9.76 2.33
N LEU A 223 9.15 9.06 1.18
CA LEU A 223 8.34 9.37 0.00
C LEU A 223 6.87 8.94 0.15
N GLY A 224 6.49 8.37 1.30
CA GLY A 224 5.11 7.96 1.57
C GLY A 224 4.64 6.74 0.77
N VAL A 225 5.56 5.90 0.26
CA VAL A 225 5.20 4.65 -0.43
C VAL A 225 4.59 3.67 0.58
N PRO A 226 3.33 3.24 0.37
CA PRO A 226 2.60 2.48 1.39
C PRO A 226 2.97 1.01 1.47
N LEU A 227 3.40 0.41 0.35
CA LEU A 227 3.67 -1.03 0.26
C LEU A 227 5.09 -1.28 -0.28
N GLY A 228 5.71 -2.34 0.23
CA GLY A 228 7.03 -2.74 -0.22
C GLY A 228 7.21 -4.24 -0.30
N GLN A 229 8.08 -4.66 -1.21
CA GLN A 229 8.53 -6.03 -1.42
C GLN A 229 10.01 -6.04 -1.79
N GLY A 230 10.74 -7.05 -1.35
CA GLY A 230 12.16 -7.18 -1.66
C GLY A 230 12.87 -8.10 -0.68
N TYR A 231 14.14 -8.37 -0.94
CA TYR A 231 14.91 -9.31 -0.12
C TYR A 231 15.16 -8.83 1.30
N LEU A 232 15.16 -7.50 1.50
CA LEU A 232 15.23 -6.91 2.84
C LEU A 232 13.96 -7.21 3.64
N LEU A 233 12.79 -7.15 3.00
CA LEU A 233 11.49 -7.34 3.67
C LEU A 233 11.11 -8.81 3.80
N GLY A 234 11.59 -9.66 2.90
CA GLY A 234 11.39 -11.10 2.92
C GLY A 234 11.68 -11.76 1.57
N ARG A 235 12.33 -12.93 1.61
CA ARG A 235 12.65 -13.68 0.40
C ARG A 235 11.49 -14.58 -0.03
N PRO A 236 11.38 -14.90 -1.34
CA PRO A 236 10.43 -15.92 -1.79
C PRO A 236 10.67 -17.26 -1.10
N ALA A 237 9.62 -17.89 -0.57
CA ALA A 237 9.70 -19.15 0.13
C ALA A 237 8.56 -20.10 -0.26
N ALA A 238 8.78 -21.40 -0.08
CA ALA A 238 7.79 -22.43 -0.38
C ALA A 238 6.53 -22.35 0.52
N ARG A 239 6.61 -21.68 1.66
CA ARG A 239 5.47 -21.42 2.56
C ARG A 239 5.36 -19.95 2.87
N PRO A 240 4.16 -19.41 3.14
CA PRO A 240 3.99 -18.03 3.57
C PRO A 240 4.86 -17.73 4.79
N GLN A 241 5.68 -16.69 4.71
CA GLN A 241 6.53 -16.24 5.80
C GLN A 241 6.12 -14.82 6.24
N GLY A 242 6.42 -14.48 7.48
CA GLY A 242 6.31 -13.12 7.98
C GLY A 242 7.39 -12.21 7.38
N PRO A 243 7.31 -10.91 7.61
CA PRO A 243 8.34 -9.97 7.19
C PRO A 243 9.62 -10.20 8.00
N ASP A 244 10.75 -9.77 7.46
CA ASP A 244 12.02 -9.79 8.16
C ASP A 244 11.95 -8.96 9.45
N ARG A 245 12.57 -9.44 10.54
CA ARG A 245 12.47 -8.81 11.86
C ARG A 245 13.19 -7.47 11.93
N ASP A 246 14.33 -7.36 11.26
CA ASP A 246 15.13 -6.13 11.28
C ASP A 246 14.43 -5.06 10.43
N ALA A 247 13.87 -5.43 9.28
CA ALA A 247 13.03 -4.55 8.49
C ALA A 247 11.78 -4.06 9.26
N VAL A 248 11.10 -4.95 9.99
CA VAL A 248 9.99 -4.58 10.88
C VAL A 248 10.44 -3.56 11.93
N ALA A 249 11.60 -3.80 12.56
CA ALA A 249 12.14 -2.89 13.58
C ALA A 249 12.44 -1.50 12.97
N GLN A 250 12.98 -1.45 11.75
CA GLN A 250 13.25 -0.20 11.03
C GLN A 250 11.97 0.56 10.70
N VAL A 251 10.97 -0.09 10.13
CA VAL A 251 9.66 0.53 9.82
C VAL A 251 9.03 1.13 11.10
N LEU A 252 9.01 0.36 12.17
CA LEU A 252 8.46 0.82 13.44
C LEU A 252 9.29 1.94 14.09
N ALA A 253 10.61 1.98 13.87
CA ALA A 253 11.48 3.06 14.33
C ALA A 253 11.23 4.35 13.56
N HIS A 254 11.13 4.28 12.23
CA HIS A 254 10.81 5.43 11.37
C HIS A 254 9.51 6.11 11.82
N HIS A 255 8.42 5.34 11.97
CA HIS A 255 7.15 5.91 12.42
C HIS A 255 7.19 6.47 13.85
N ARG A 256 7.97 5.85 14.75
CA ARG A 256 8.16 6.41 16.09
C ARG A 256 8.93 7.74 16.07
N GLN A 257 9.87 7.91 15.15
CA GLN A 257 10.60 9.18 14.99
C GLN A 257 9.72 10.29 14.42
N GLN A 258 8.85 9.96 13.46
CA GLN A 258 7.83 10.90 12.96
C GLN A 258 6.76 11.23 14.00
N ASP A 259 6.44 10.29 14.89
CA ASP A 259 5.50 10.45 16.00
C ASP A 259 6.07 11.23 17.21
N THR A 260 7.31 11.72 17.16
CA THR A 260 7.92 12.50 18.26
C THR A 260 7.31 13.90 18.44
N GLY A 261 6.45 14.33 17.52
CA GLY A 261 5.58 15.47 17.75
C GLY A 261 4.41 15.06 18.65
N ALA A 262 4.50 15.31 19.95
CA ALA A 262 3.35 15.15 20.83
C ALA A 262 2.32 16.24 20.53
N LEU A 263 1.04 15.84 20.46
CA LEU A 263 -0.08 16.77 20.23
C LEU A 263 -0.05 17.97 21.19
N GLY A 264 0.51 17.75 22.38
CA GLY A 264 0.71 18.79 23.41
C GLY A 264 1.51 20.01 22.95
N LEU A 265 2.40 19.89 21.96
CA LEU A 265 3.18 21.01 21.40
C LEU A 265 2.31 21.96 20.54
N LEU A 266 1.19 21.45 20.01
CA LEU A 266 0.27 22.20 19.16
C LEU A 266 -0.92 22.77 19.92
N VAL A 267 -1.06 22.46 21.21
CA VAL A 267 -2.22 22.85 22.02
C VAL A 267 -2.23 24.36 22.24
N GLU A 268 -3.37 24.96 21.94
CA GLU A 268 -3.69 26.33 22.28
C GLU A 268 -4.76 26.37 23.37
N ARG A 269 -4.64 27.38 24.25
CA ARG A 269 -5.65 27.64 25.27
C ARG A 269 -6.78 28.46 24.68
N VAL A 270 -8.00 28.05 24.97
CA VAL A 270 -9.22 28.74 24.59
C VAL A 270 -10.03 29.10 25.82
N PRO A 271 -10.91 30.10 25.76
CA PRO A 271 -11.82 30.43 26.83
C PRO A 271 -12.68 29.23 27.26
N THR A 272 -12.98 29.15 28.54
CA THR A 272 -13.83 28.09 29.10
C THR A 272 -15.04 28.69 29.78
N ALA A 273 -16.14 27.93 29.83
CA ALA A 273 -17.36 28.25 30.58
C ALA A 273 -17.88 26.99 31.27
N VAL A 274 -18.59 27.15 32.37
CA VAL A 274 -19.25 26.03 33.09
C VAL A 274 -20.61 25.71 32.53
N HIS A 275 -21.23 26.64 31.75
CA HIS A 275 -22.54 26.46 31.12
C HIS A 275 -22.53 26.99 29.70
N VAL A 276 -23.36 26.38 28.83
CA VAL A 276 -23.51 26.75 27.42
C VAL A 276 -23.94 28.23 27.27
N ALA A 277 -24.81 28.75 28.17
CA ALA A 277 -25.21 30.16 28.11
C ALA A 277 -23.99 31.11 28.26
N GLY A 278 -23.15 30.88 29.25
CA GLY A 278 -21.92 31.68 29.42
C GLY A 278 -20.92 31.49 28.29
N ALA A 279 -20.87 30.29 27.67
CA ALA A 279 -20.02 30.08 26.48
C ALA A 279 -20.51 30.92 25.28
N ARG A 280 -21.82 31.03 25.05
CA ARG A 280 -22.38 31.87 23.99
C ARG A 280 -22.09 33.36 24.21
N GLU A 281 -22.22 33.85 25.46
CA GLU A 281 -21.88 35.24 25.80
C GLU A 281 -20.38 35.55 25.54
N LEU A 282 -19.50 34.54 25.70
CA LEU A 282 -18.07 34.72 25.39
C LEU A 282 -17.81 34.71 23.89
N VAL A 283 -18.52 33.90 23.12
CA VAL A 283 -18.41 33.86 21.65
C VAL A 283 -18.92 35.13 21.01
N ASP A 284 -19.95 35.79 21.58
CA ASP A 284 -20.46 37.08 21.09
C ASP A 284 -19.50 38.25 21.27
N ARG A 285 -18.37 38.06 21.96
CA ARG A 285 -17.29 39.02 22.06
C ARG A 285 -16.40 38.95 20.85
N GLU A 286 -15.94 40.11 20.37
CA GLU A 286 -14.94 40.20 19.31
C GLU A 286 -13.69 39.39 19.71
N ASP A 287 -13.17 38.56 18.80
CA ASP A 287 -11.99 37.69 18.91
C ASP A 287 -12.15 36.30 19.56
N VAL A 288 -13.35 35.83 19.94
CA VAL A 288 -13.57 34.50 20.46
C VAL A 288 -14.35 33.65 19.45
N ASP A 289 -13.67 32.74 18.78
CA ASP A 289 -14.25 31.86 17.75
C ASP A 289 -14.65 30.48 18.28
N LEU A 290 -14.15 30.12 19.49
CA LEU A 290 -14.44 28.85 20.14
C LEU A 290 -14.32 28.95 21.66
N VAL A 291 -15.30 28.39 22.36
CA VAL A 291 -15.31 28.23 23.82
C VAL A 291 -15.51 26.77 24.17
N VAL A 292 -14.77 26.25 25.14
CA VAL A 292 -14.99 24.90 25.67
C VAL A 292 -15.79 24.97 26.94
N VAL A 293 -16.91 24.25 26.98
CA VAL A 293 -17.71 24.07 28.19
C VAL A 293 -17.12 22.91 29.00
N VAL A 294 -16.83 23.16 30.27
CA VAL A 294 -16.23 22.18 31.19
C VAL A 294 -17.17 21.92 32.38
N ASP A 295 -17.08 20.73 32.96
CA ASP A 295 -17.78 20.40 34.21
C ASP A 295 -17.01 20.87 35.47
N GLU A 296 -17.47 20.49 36.65
CA GLU A 296 -16.90 20.86 37.96
C GLU A 296 -15.48 20.29 38.14
N GLU A 297 -15.15 19.16 37.53
CA GLU A 297 -13.84 18.53 37.51
C GLU A 297 -12.94 19.10 36.40
N HIS A 298 -13.39 20.15 35.69
CA HIS A 298 -12.69 20.77 34.57
C HIS A 298 -12.51 19.84 33.35
N ALA A 299 -13.35 18.79 33.23
CA ALA A 299 -13.36 17.92 32.07
C ALA A 299 -14.23 18.53 30.95
N PRO A 300 -13.81 18.44 29.67
CA PRO A 300 -14.54 19.03 28.57
C PRO A 300 -15.83 18.28 28.25
N VAL A 301 -16.96 18.99 28.19
CA VAL A 301 -18.32 18.46 27.94
C VAL A 301 -18.77 18.77 26.51
N SER A 302 -18.61 20.03 26.08
CA SER A 302 -18.97 20.47 24.73
C SER A 302 -18.11 21.64 24.28
N THR A 303 -18.18 21.97 22.99
CA THR A 303 -17.62 23.19 22.43
C THR A 303 -18.75 24.06 21.88
N VAL A 304 -18.58 25.39 21.93
CA VAL A 304 -19.47 26.37 21.31
C VAL A 304 -18.63 27.16 20.31
N ASP A 305 -19.04 27.14 19.04
CA ASP A 305 -18.33 27.83 17.95
C ASP A 305 -18.83 29.28 17.74
N ALA A 306 -18.18 29.98 16.82
CA ALA A 306 -18.50 31.39 16.49
C ALA A 306 -19.97 31.61 16.05
N SER A 307 -20.67 30.56 15.59
CA SER A 307 -22.09 30.62 15.22
C SER A 307 -23.01 30.40 16.43
N GLY A 308 -22.45 30.11 17.61
CA GLY A 308 -23.21 29.75 18.81
C GLY A 308 -23.68 28.28 18.82
N ASP A 309 -23.26 27.47 17.85
CA ASP A 309 -23.59 26.05 17.76
C ASP A 309 -22.85 25.23 18.82
N VAL A 310 -23.58 24.28 19.43
CA VAL A 310 -23.05 23.45 20.52
C VAL A 310 -22.73 22.06 20.00
N HIS A 311 -21.50 21.61 20.27
CA HIS A 311 -21.01 20.30 19.83
C HIS A 311 -20.55 19.48 21.03
N PRO A 312 -21.26 18.40 21.40
CA PRO A 312 -20.86 17.53 22.49
C PRO A 312 -19.50 16.87 22.23
N VAL A 313 -18.56 16.98 23.17
CA VAL A 313 -17.21 16.39 23.01
C VAL A 313 -17.27 14.87 22.92
N ARG A 314 -18.23 14.20 23.58
CA ARG A 314 -18.39 12.74 23.51
C ARG A 314 -18.90 12.27 22.15
N GLU A 315 -19.77 13.03 21.50
CA GLU A 315 -20.33 12.72 20.18
C GLU A 315 -19.38 13.06 19.05
N SER A 316 -18.51 14.08 19.25
CA SER A 316 -17.50 14.47 18.26
C SER A 316 -16.36 13.46 18.14
N GLY A 317 -16.26 12.48 19.06
CA GLY A 317 -15.30 11.38 19.01
C GLY A 317 -13.85 11.78 19.26
N LEU A 318 -13.55 13.01 19.71
CA LEU A 318 -12.17 13.48 19.81
C LEU A 318 -11.85 14.23 21.10
N ARG A 319 -11.80 13.47 22.16
CA ARG A 319 -11.03 13.81 23.34
C ARG A 319 -9.68 13.07 23.26
N LEU A 320 -8.60 13.79 23.03
CA LEU A 320 -7.26 13.25 22.86
C LEU A 320 -6.37 13.64 24.02
N ARG A 321 -5.40 12.81 24.33
CA ARG A 321 -4.38 13.10 25.35
C ARG A 321 -3.27 13.95 24.74
N LEU A 322 -2.56 14.71 25.59
CA LEU A 322 -1.43 15.55 25.17
C LEU A 322 -0.27 14.74 24.58
N ASP A 323 -0.11 13.49 25.02
CA ASP A 323 0.90 12.54 24.55
C ASP A 323 0.48 11.73 23.32
N THR A 324 -0.67 12.05 22.70
CA THR A 324 -1.11 11.41 21.45
C THR A 324 -0.22 11.85 20.30
N ALA A 325 0.27 10.90 19.52
CA ALA A 325 1.05 11.15 18.32
C ALA A 325 0.26 11.96 17.27
N LEU A 326 0.92 12.85 16.53
CA LEU A 326 0.27 13.71 15.52
C LEU A 326 -0.42 12.89 14.43
N SER A 327 0.22 11.83 13.94
CA SER A 327 -0.33 10.93 12.94
C SER A 327 -1.59 10.19 13.42
N GLU A 328 -1.62 9.77 14.69
CA GLU A 328 -2.79 9.15 15.30
C GLU A 328 -3.94 10.15 15.48
N ALA A 329 -3.63 11.39 15.89
CA ALA A 329 -4.61 12.46 15.98
C ALA A 329 -5.25 12.76 14.61
N ALA A 330 -4.45 12.83 13.55
CA ALA A 330 -4.92 13.02 12.19
C ALA A 330 -5.79 11.87 11.70
N ARG A 331 -5.37 10.63 11.91
CA ARG A 331 -6.19 9.44 11.55
C ARG A 331 -7.55 9.47 12.22
N ARG A 332 -7.61 9.78 13.51
CA ARG A 332 -8.89 9.91 14.23
C ARG A 332 -9.74 11.06 13.73
N ALA A 333 -9.11 12.18 13.35
CA ALA A 333 -9.82 13.31 12.79
C ALA A 333 -10.51 12.99 11.45
N ILE A 334 -9.80 12.29 10.55
CA ILE A 334 -10.25 11.98 9.19
C ILE A 334 -11.47 11.04 9.18
N VAL A 335 -11.55 10.08 10.10
CA VAL A 335 -12.67 9.13 10.18
C VAL A 335 -13.96 9.72 10.76
N ARG A 336 -13.94 10.98 11.23
CA ARG A 336 -15.17 11.69 11.66
C ARG A 336 -16.12 11.92 10.49
N SER A 337 -17.38 12.18 10.82
CA SER A 337 -18.35 12.63 9.82
C SER A 337 -17.85 13.89 9.10
N PRO A 338 -18.20 14.12 7.84
CA PRO A 338 -17.75 15.29 7.07
C PRO A 338 -17.96 16.63 7.79
N ALA A 339 -19.06 16.78 8.53
CA ALA A 339 -19.38 17.98 9.29
C ALA A 339 -18.46 18.24 10.49
N LEU A 340 -17.79 17.20 11.01
CA LEU A 340 -16.92 17.27 12.19
C LEU A 340 -15.42 17.17 11.84
N ARG A 341 -15.09 16.76 10.62
CA ARG A 341 -13.72 16.40 10.21
C ARG A 341 -12.71 17.54 10.40
N PHE A 342 -13.12 18.76 10.16
CA PHE A 342 -12.25 19.95 10.28
C PHE A 342 -12.43 20.73 11.58
N ARG A 343 -13.25 20.22 12.52
CA ARG A 343 -13.38 20.86 13.83
C ARG A 343 -12.15 20.62 14.69
N PRO A 344 -11.80 21.56 15.60
CA PRO A 344 -10.66 21.41 16.50
C PRO A 344 -10.74 20.14 17.34
N LEU A 345 -9.58 19.60 17.69
CA LEU A 345 -9.42 18.47 18.61
C LEU A 345 -9.38 18.99 20.03
N VAL A 346 -10.17 18.41 20.91
CA VAL A 346 -10.15 18.76 22.33
C VAL A 346 -9.11 17.91 23.04
N CYS A 347 -8.13 18.55 23.68
CA CYS A 347 -7.03 17.90 24.35
C CYS A 347 -7.17 17.90 25.86
N VAL A 348 -6.85 16.75 26.49
CA VAL A 348 -6.95 16.57 27.94
C VAL A 348 -5.63 16.08 28.54
N ASP A 349 -5.43 16.40 29.84
CA ASP A 349 -4.32 15.90 30.64
C ASP A 349 -4.53 14.41 31.05
N ALA A 350 -3.58 13.88 31.83
CA ALA A 350 -3.64 12.51 32.33
C ALA A 350 -4.83 12.25 33.27
N GLN A 351 -5.40 13.30 33.86
CA GLN A 351 -6.55 13.25 34.74
C GLN A 351 -7.89 13.47 34.00
N GLY A 352 -7.84 13.70 32.66
CA GLY A 352 -9.01 13.93 31.84
C GLY A 352 -9.52 15.38 31.84
N ARG A 353 -8.78 16.32 32.48
CA ARG A 353 -9.12 17.75 32.50
C ARG A 353 -8.70 18.42 31.22
N LEU A 354 -9.41 19.46 30.81
CA LEU A 354 -9.11 20.23 29.63
C LEU A 354 -7.69 20.83 29.69
N ALA A 355 -6.87 20.50 28.71
CA ALA A 355 -5.57 21.12 28.48
C ALA A 355 -5.63 22.23 27.42
N GLY A 356 -6.56 22.14 26.48
CA GLY A 356 -6.80 23.08 25.39
C GLY A 356 -7.34 22.41 24.15
N ILE A 357 -7.15 23.02 23.00
CA ILE A 357 -7.55 22.48 21.70
C ILE A 357 -6.36 22.45 20.72
N VAL A 358 -6.46 21.64 19.65
CA VAL A 358 -5.59 21.71 18.48
C VAL A 358 -6.44 21.95 17.25
N ARG A 359 -6.15 23.01 16.50
CA ARG A 359 -6.79 23.30 15.23
C ARG A 359 -6.27 22.36 14.14
N MET A 360 -7.13 21.99 13.22
CA MET A 360 -6.78 21.05 12.14
C MET A 360 -5.69 21.62 11.22
N GLU A 361 -5.68 22.94 11.01
CA GLU A 361 -4.67 23.66 10.24
C GLU A 361 -3.27 23.45 10.84
N ARG A 362 -3.14 23.65 12.16
CA ARG A 362 -1.87 23.46 12.88
C ARG A 362 -1.42 21.99 12.89
N LEU A 363 -2.39 21.07 12.96
CA LEU A 363 -2.08 19.65 12.89
C LEU A 363 -1.56 19.27 11.48
N VAL A 364 -2.17 19.81 10.44
CA VAL A 364 -1.72 19.58 9.05
C VAL A 364 -0.36 20.21 8.82
N GLU A 365 -0.14 21.47 9.23
CA GLU A 365 1.17 22.13 9.17
C GLU A 365 2.25 21.29 9.85
N ALA A 366 2.02 20.84 11.08
CA ALA A 366 3.00 20.06 11.84
C ALA A 366 3.26 18.66 11.24
N LEU A 367 2.36 18.12 10.41
CA LEU A 367 2.55 16.87 9.68
C LEU A 367 3.22 17.08 8.31
N THR A 368 3.24 18.33 7.81
CA THR A 368 3.84 18.69 6.52
C THR A 368 5.15 19.45 6.66
N ASP A 369 5.44 20.00 7.85
CA ASP A 369 6.74 20.61 8.15
C ASP A 369 7.79 19.49 8.30
N ASP A 370 8.42 19.13 7.18
CA ASP A 370 9.71 18.43 7.21
C ASP A 370 10.71 19.33 7.96
N PRO A 371 11.49 18.80 8.91
CA PRO A 371 12.61 19.56 9.45
C PRO A 371 13.59 19.78 8.31
N VAL A 372 13.66 21.02 7.81
CA VAL A 372 14.71 21.46 6.88
C VAL A 372 16.04 21.05 7.50
N PRO A 373 16.86 20.19 6.84
CA PRO A 373 18.16 19.83 7.39
C PRO A 373 19.01 21.08 7.51
N ALA A 374 19.56 21.30 8.72
CA ALA A 374 20.47 22.38 9.05
C ALA A 374 21.83 22.20 8.36
#